data_568b9bd26e928a3b40984549e2e635bb
#
_entry.id   568b9bd26e928a3b40984549e2e635bb
#
_cell.length_a   1.000
_cell.length_b   1.000
_cell.length_c   1.000
_cell.angle_alpha   90.00
_cell.angle_beta   90.00
_cell.angle_gamma   90.00
#
_symmetry.space_group_name_H-M   'P 1'
#
loop_
_entity.id
_entity.type
_entity.pdbx_description
1 polymer ?
#
loop_
_entity_poly.entity_id
_entity_poly.type
_entity_poly.pdbx_seq_one_letter_code
_entity_poly.pdbx_strand_id
1 'polypeptide(L)'
;MTGPIVLRPGSEIERQAAHPVAARAGSDIPPSWGAVASTTLRLWVQRRRTRWRVAVAIVVALVVFAAGGLTVALLRKSGAASGSGRTSSTPSVGAVQAASAARQQAAAWIAAQVSHSAVVSCDPAMCAALQARGFPVGDLMTLGPGTSDPLGSAVIVATAAVRSLFGSRLTTVYAPTMIASFGSGPAQIEIRVYAAGGAASYLAALKADEASRVTVGRQLLRNSRITVSPAARPQLATGQVDSRLLITMATLSGQGPVSVVAFGDSGPGAGPGAPLREAELAAPPRAKSGYLQSMILLLRAQQQPYLANGVTLVRLANGQQAVRIEFAAPSPLGLLSG
;
A
#
# COMPACT_ATOMS: atom_id res chain seq x y z
N MET A 1 -6.04 65.99 -34.44
CA MET A 1 -5.03 66.77 -33.75
C MET A 1 -4.23 65.85 -32.95
N THR A 2 -3.27 65.16 -33.51
CA THR A 2 -1.85 65.50 -33.77
C THR A 2 -1.04 65.65 -32.49
N GLY A 3 -0.13 64.74 -32.27
CA GLY A 3 1.05 64.98 -31.49
C GLY A 3 1.81 63.63 -31.15
N PRO A 4 2.91 63.36 -31.86
CA PRO A 4 3.75 62.18 -31.54
C PRO A 4 4.76 62.54 -30.47
N ILE A 5 5.04 61.60 -29.54
CA ILE A 5 6.12 61.72 -28.56
C ILE A 5 7.34 60.96 -29.05
N VAL A 6 8.40 61.72 -29.16
CA VAL A 6 9.73 61.42 -29.65
C VAL A 6 10.51 60.59 -28.60
N LEU A 7 11.13 59.50 -29.06
CA LEU A 7 12.18 58.78 -28.37
C LEU A 7 13.48 59.57 -28.41
N ARG A 8 14.16 59.68 -27.26
CA ARG A 8 15.55 60.13 -27.14
C ARG A 8 16.45 59.00 -26.67
N PRO A 9 17.60 58.80 -27.30
CA PRO A 9 18.61 57.83 -26.87
C PRO A 9 19.64 58.50 -25.96
N GLY A 10 20.28 57.74 -25.11
CA GLY A 10 21.50 58.16 -24.40
C GLY A 10 21.53 57.55 -22.98
N SER A 11 22.39 56.60 -22.75
CA SER A 11 23.77 56.87 -22.36
C SER A 11 24.55 55.57 -22.25
N GLU A 12 25.75 55.60 -22.80
CA GLU A 12 26.83 54.65 -22.59
C GLU A 12 27.18 54.54 -21.12
N ILE A 13 27.26 53.29 -20.63
CA ILE A 13 28.09 52.96 -19.47
C ILE A 13 28.92 51.71 -19.82
N GLU A 14 30.15 52.01 -20.02
CA GLU A 14 31.36 51.31 -19.60
C GLU A 14 31.51 49.81 -19.86
N ARG A 15 32.36 49.55 -20.83
CA ARG A 15 33.08 48.28 -21.04
C ARG A 15 33.85 47.93 -19.79
N GLN A 16 33.42 46.90 -19.10
CA GLN A 16 34.27 46.22 -18.12
C GLN A 16 34.74 44.90 -18.73
N ALA A 17 36.06 44.75 -18.74
CA ALA A 17 36.85 43.73 -19.41
C ALA A 17 36.38 42.29 -19.07
N ALA A 18 36.09 41.52 -20.10
CA ALA A 18 35.95 40.10 -20.05
C ALA A 18 37.31 39.44 -19.76
N HIS A 19 37.49 38.91 -18.55
CA HIS A 19 38.51 37.90 -18.30
C HIS A 19 38.05 36.56 -18.90
N PRO A 20 38.88 35.87 -19.68
CA PRO A 20 38.58 34.53 -20.16
C PRO A 20 38.72 33.55 -18.97
N VAL A 21 37.59 33.10 -18.44
CA VAL A 21 37.60 31.91 -17.57
C VAL A 21 37.90 30.71 -18.44
N ALA A 22 39.11 30.17 -18.27
CA ALA A 22 39.53 28.93 -18.87
C ALA A 22 38.56 27.82 -18.46
N ALA A 23 37.81 27.32 -19.43
CA ALA A 23 37.00 26.11 -19.29
C ALA A 23 37.93 24.94 -19.00
N ARG A 24 38.06 24.55 -17.72
CA ARG A 24 38.58 23.23 -17.36
C ARG A 24 37.54 22.21 -17.83
N ALA A 25 37.83 21.53 -18.90
CA ALA A 25 37.20 20.28 -19.28
C ALA A 25 37.47 19.27 -18.17
N GLY A 26 36.55 19.19 -17.24
CA GLY A 26 36.45 18.09 -16.28
C GLY A 26 36.04 16.85 -17.07
N SER A 27 36.96 15.92 -17.23
CA SER A 27 36.67 14.57 -17.72
C SER A 27 35.71 13.91 -16.73
N ASP A 28 34.44 13.83 -17.09
CA ASP A 28 33.44 12.98 -16.43
C ASP A 28 33.83 11.52 -16.63
N ILE A 29 34.75 11.03 -15.80
CA ILE A 29 35.02 9.60 -15.66
C ILE A 29 33.87 9.08 -14.81
N PRO A 30 32.97 8.21 -15.35
CA PRO A 30 31.92 7.63 -14.58
C PRO A 30 32.52 6.86 -13.39
N PRO A 31 31.95 6.98 -12.17
CA PRO A 31 32.49 6.30 -10.99
C PRO A 31 32.56 4.80 -11.26
N SER A 32 33.76 4.24 -11.05
CA SER A 32 34.02 2.83 -11.30
C SER A 32 33.10 1.99 -10.43
N TRP A 33 32.47 0.95 -10.99
CA TRP A 33 31.59 0.02 -10.32
C TRP A 33 32.15 -0.55 -9.01
N GLY A 34 33.46 -0.60 -8.85
CA GLY A 34 34.16 -0.97 -7.63
C GLY A 34 33.96 0.00 -6.47
N ALA A 35 33.81 1.31 -6.71
CA ALA A 35 33.60 2.31 -5.66
C ALA A 35 32.15 2.25 -5.12
N VAL A 36 31.17 1.96 -5.97
CA VAL A 36 29.76 1.78 -5.58
C VAL A 36 29.58 0.49 -4.79
N ALA A 37 30.24 -0.60 -5.21
CA ALA A 37 30.16 -1.90 -4.50
C ALA A 37 30.81 -1.84 -3.10
N SER A 38 31.89 -1.07 -2.91
CA SER A 38 32.57 -0.98 -1.61
C SER A 38 31.77 -0.18 -0.57
N THR A 39 31.03 0.86 -0.99
CA THR A 39 30.15 1.64 -0.09
C THR A 39 28.92 0.86 0.34
N THR A 40 28.31 0.11 -0.55
CA THR A 40 27.16 -0.76 -0.23
C THR A 40 27.55 -1.91 0.67
N LEU A 41 28.73 -2.51 0.47
CA LEU A 41 29.23 -3.60 1.32
C LEU A 41 29.55 -3.11 2.74
N ARG A 42 30.15 -1.92 2.90
CA ARG A 42 30.41 -1.32 4.24
C ARG A 42 29.12 -1.06 5.02
N LEU A 43 28.10 -0.50 4.38
CA LEU A 43 26.82 -0.25 5.02
C LEU A 43 26.10 -1.56 5.38
N TRP A 44 26.22 -2.60 4.54
CA TRP A 44 25.64 -3.91 4.80
C TRP A 44 26.30 -4.64 5.99
N VAL A 45 27.65 -4.60 6.07
CA VAL A 45 28.41 -5.19 7.20
C VAL A 45 28.15 -4.45 8.52
N GLN A 46 28.04 -3.12 8.49
CA GLN A 46 27.72 -2.31 9.67
C GLN A 46 26.31 -2.61 10.20
N ARG A 47 25.33 -2.77 9.31
CA ARG A 47 23.95 -3.13 9.64
C ARG A 47 23.82 -4.56 10.23
N ARG A 48 24.68 -5.48 9.80
CA ARG A 48 24.72 -6.88 10.30
C ARG A 48 25.31 -6.96 11.72
N ARG A 49 26.32 -6.16 12.05
CA ARG A 49 26.94 -6.12 13.39
C ARG A 49 26.00 -5.58 14.46
N THR A 50 25.17 -4.58 14.13
CA THR A 50 24.16 -4.04 15.07
C THR A 50 23.04 -5.06 15.33
N ARG A 51 22.60 -5.79 14.30
CA ARG A 51 21.57 -6.84 14.42
C ARG A 51 22.03 -8.01 15.32
N TRP A 52 23.30 -8.38 15.27
CA TRP A 52 23.84 -9.47 16.09
C TRP A 52 23.93 -9.10 17.58
N ARG A 53 24.27 -7.85 17.88
CA ARG A 53 24.32 -7.35 19.27
C ARG A 53 22.93 -7.28 19.90
N VAL A 54 21.91 -6.91 19.15
CA VAL A 54 20.51 -6.90 19.60
C VAL A 54 19.99 -8.32 19.82
N ALA A 55 20.29 -9.27 18.92
CA ALA A 55 19.89 -10.66 19.08
C ALA A 55 20.49 -11.32 20.35
N VAL A 56 21.77 -11.05 20.66
CA VAL A 56 22.43 -11.56 21.88
C VAL A 56 21.81 -10.94 23.13
N ALA A 57 21.46 -9.64 23.11
CA ALA A 57 20.81 -8.98 24.24
C ALA A 57 19.41 -9.55 24.53
N ILE A 58 18.64 -9.90 23.48
CA ILE A 58 17.31 -10.49 23.63
C ILE A 58 17.39 -11.90 24.22
N VAL A 59 18.36 -12.71 23.81
CA VAL A 59 18.56 -14.07 24.37
C VAL A 59 18.93 -14.00 25.84
N VAL A 60 19.78 -13.07 26.25
CA VAL A 60 20.16 -12.87 27.66
C VAL A 60 18.95 -12.40 28.48
N ALA A 61 18.12 -11.51 27.95
CA ALA A 61 16.91 -11.04 28.62
C ALA A 61 15.87 -12.15 28.81
N LEU A 62 15.70 -13.04 27.82
CA LEU A 62 14.78 -14.17 27.90
C LEU A 62 15.23 -15.22 28.95
N VAL A 63 16.53 -15.46 29.11
CA VAL A 63 17.06 -16.38 30.14
C VAL A 63 16.84 -15.80 31.55
N VAL A 64 16.99 -14.50 31.75
CA VAL A 64 16.75 -13.85 33.05
C VAL A 64 15.25 -13.84 33.40
N PHE A 65 14.35 -13.67 32.43
CA PHE A 65 12.90 -13.74 32.66
C PHE A 65 12.39 -15.15 32.96
N ALA A 66 12.98 -16.19 32.36
CA ALA A 66 12.62 -17.58 32.65
C ALA A 66 13.00 -18.03 34.07
N ALA A 67 14.07 -17.47 34.65
CA ALA A 67 14.50 -17.76 36.01
C ALA A 67 13.71 -17.00 37.10
N GLY A 68 13.11 -15.84 36.76
CA GLY A 68 12.34 -14.99 37.70
C GLY A 68 10.84 -15.29 37.76
N GLY A 69 10.31 -16.06 36.82
CA GLY A 69 8.85 -16.23 36.67
C GLY A 69 8.20 -17.28 37.61
N LEU A 70 9.00 -18.08 38.33
CA LEU A 70 8.45 -19.21 39.12
C LEU A 70 8.08 -18.84 40.57
N THR A 71 8.42 -17.65 41.08
CA THR A 71 8.20 -17.27 42.47
C THR A 71 7.00 -16.36 42.76
N VAL A 72 6.30 -15.86 41.74
CA VAL A 72 5.16 -14.93 41.92
C VAL A 72 3.78 -15.61 41.87
N ALA A 73 3.69 -16.88 41.47
CA ALA A 73 2.42 -17.58 41.32
C ALA A 73 1.79 -18.10 42.65
N LEU A 74 2.49 -18.05 43.77
CA LEU A 74 2.04 -18.64 45.05
C LEU A 74 1.48 -17.65 46.09
N LEU A 75 1.46 -16.33 45.85
CA LEU A 75 1.06 -15.32 46.83
C LEU A 75 -0.24 -14.55 46.53
N ARG A 76 -1.08 -15.01 45.58
CA ARG A 76 -2.40 -14.41 45.33
C ARG A 76 -3.57 -15.30 45.68
N LYS A 77 -3.63 -15.75 46.92
CA LYS A 77 -4.85 -16.32 47.47
C LYS A 77 -5.11 -15.66 48.83
N SER A 78 -5.83 -14.59 48.85
CA SER A 78 -6.68 -14.06 49.90
C SER A 78 -6.90 -12.54 49.70
N GLY A 79 -8.15 -12.15 49.51
CA GLY A 79 -8.55 -10.76 49.43
C GLY A 79 -9.93 -10.62 48.78
N ALA A 80 -10.98 -11.14 49.42
CA ALA A 80 -12.35 -10.76 49.11
C ALA A 80 -12.56 -9.32 49.64
N ALA A 81 -12.74 -8.39 48.69
CA ALA A 81 -13.27 -7.05 49.01
C ALA A 81 -14.33 -6.73 47.96
N SER A 82 -15.57 -6.65 48.43
CA SER A 82 -16.75 -6.19 47.71
C SER A 82 -16.54 -4.77 47.23
N GLY A 83 -16.68 -4.54 45.91
CA GLY A 83 -16.60 -3.22 45.34
C GLY A 83 -17.27 -3.20 43.95
N SER A 84 -18.47 -2.65 43.91
CA SER A 84 -19.22 -2.01 42.80
C SER A 84 -18.93 -2.43 41.38
N GLY A 85 -19.90 -3.17 40.82
CA GLY A 85 -20.36 -3.26 39.44
C GLY A 85 -19.65 -2.53 38.32
N ARG A 86 -18.52 -3.09 37.86
CA ARG A 86 -18.18 -3.07 36.44
C ARG A 86 -18.49 -4.46 35.92
N THR A 87 -19.56 -4.57 35.14
CA THR A 87 -19.85 -5.76 34.36
C THR A 87 -18.70 -5.96 33.35
N SER A 88 -17.62 -6.59 33.81
CA SER A 88 -16.59 -7.16 32.96
C SER A 88 -17.27 -8.36 32.29
N SER A 89 -17.93 -8.11 31.15
CA SER A 89 -18.45 -9.20 30.32
C SER A 89 -17.22 -9.99 29.82
N THR A 90 -17.02 -11.15 30.42
CA THR A 90 -16.03 -12.14 29.94
C THR A 90 -16.35 -12.39 28.48
N PRO A 91 -15.38 -12.16 27.55
CA PRO A 91 -15.65 -12.36 26.13
C PRO A 91 -16.08 -13.80 25.92
N SER A 92 -17.17 -14.02 25.17
CA SER A 92 -17.63 -15.35 24.84
C SER A 92 -16.55 -16.10 24.05
N VAL A 93 -16.50 -17.42 24.16
CA VAL A 93 -15.54 -18.27 23.42
C VAL A 93 -15.59 -17.94 21.91
N GLY A 94 -16.81 -17.72 21.38
CA GLY A 94 -16.99 -17.31 19.98
C GLY A 94 -16.34 -15.96 19.63
N ALA A 95 -16.38 -14.97 20.53
CA ALA A 95 -15.73 -13.67 20.30
C ALA A 95 -14.20 -13.79 20.28
N VAL A 96 -13.61 -14.64 21.14
CA VAL A 96 -12.17 -14.92 21.15
C VAL A 96 -11.74 -15.62 19.86
N GLN A 97 -12.51 -16.61 19.41
CA GLN A 97 -12.26 -17.31 18.14
C GLN A 97 -12.34 -16.38 16.94
N ALA A 98 -13.36 -15.51 16.85
CA ALA A 98 -13.52 -14.53 15.79
C ALA A 98 -12.34 -13.55 15.75
N ALA A 99 -11.88 -13.05 16.90
CA ALA A 99 -10.72 -12.17 16.99
C ALA A 99 -9.42 -12.86 16.55
N SER A 100 -9.26 -14.15 16.91
CA SER A 100 -8.12 -14.96 16.46
C SER A 100 -8.15 -15.18 14.94
N ALA A 101 -9.31 -15.53 14.38
CA ALA A 101 -9.46 -15.70 12.93
C ALA A 101 -9.18 -14.42 12.15
N ALA A 102 -9.71 -13.28 12.59
CA ALA A 102 -9.43 -11.97 11.99
C ALA A 102 -7.92 -11.65 12.01
N ARG A 103 -7.23 -11.93 13.12
CA ARG A 103 -5.77 -11.73 13.23
C ARG A 103 -4.99 -12.60 12.26
N GLN A 104 -5.37 -13.87 12.13
CA GLN A 104 -4.71 -14.79 11.20
C GLN A 104 -4.92 -14.39 9.73
N GLN A 105 -6.12 -13.95 9.37
CA GLN A 105 -6.43 -13.44 8.04
C GLN A 105 -5.66 -12.17 7.72
N ALA A 106 -5.63 -11.19 8.65
CA ALA A 106 -4.87 -9.96 8.52
C ALA A 106 -3.36 -10.23 8.36
N ALA A 107 -2.80 -11.14 9.19
CA ALA A 107 -1.39 -11.52 9.11
C ALA A 107 -1.05 -12.18 7.79
N ALA A 108 -1.89 -13.09 7.30
CA ALA A 108 -1.70 -13.74 6.01
C ALA A 108 -1.74 -12.73 4.84
N TRP A 109 -2.69 -11.80 4.87
CA TRP A 109 -2.82 -10.78 3.85
C TRP A 109 -1.62 -9.83 3.84
N ILE A 110 -1.18 -9.33 5.02
CA ILE A 110 -0.01 -8.44 5.13
C ILE A 110 1.25 -9.16 4.62
N ALA A 111 1.49 -10.40 5.01
CA ALA A 111 2.64 -11.17 4.56
C ALA A 111 2.66 -11.37 3.04
N ALA A 112 1.49 -11.43 2.39
CA ALA A 112 1.37 -11.60 0.94
C ALA A 112 1.39 -10.28 0.15
N GLN A 113 0.90 -9.15 0.74
CA GLN A 113 0.64 -7.92 -0.01
C GLN A 113 1.58 -6.77 0.35
N VAL A 114 2.18 -6.78 1.54
CA VAL A 114 3.09 -5.73 2.00
C VAL A 114 4.53 -6.17 1.76
N SER A 115 5.33 -5.30 1.17
CA SER A 115 6.76 -5.59 0.98
C SER A 115 7.43 -5.95 2.30
N HIS A 116 8.22 -7.02 2.31
CA HIS A 116 8.99 -7.43 3.48
C HIS A 116 10.09 -6.43 3.90
N SER A 117 10.37 -5.42 3.08
CA SER A 117 11.25 -4.30 3.44
C SER A 117 10.50 -3.10 4.02
N ALA A 118 9.17 -3.15 4.06
CA ALA A 118 8.34 -2.08 4.62
C ALA A 118 8.17 -2.28 6.12
N VAL A 119 8.30 -1.21 6.90
CA VAL A 119 8.06 -1.25 8.34
C VAL A 119 6.55 -1.33 8.62
N VAL A 120 6.13 -2.37 9.34
CA VAL A 120 4.75 -2.59 9.76
C VAL A 120 4.63 -2.36 11.26
N SER A 121 3.79 -1.40 11.66
CA SER A 121 3.46 -1.14 13.07
C SER A 121 2.26 -1.97 13.51
N CYS A 122 2.39 -2.66 14.63
CA CYS A 122 1.39 -3.58 15.17
C CYS A 122 1.44 -3.67 16.70
N ASP A 123 0.34 -4.08 17.35
CA ASP A 123 0.40 -4.47 18.75
C ASP A 123 1.19 -5.79 18.92
N PRO A 124 1.62 -6.15 20.16
CA PRO A 124 2.46 -7.34 20.37
C PRO A 124 1.87 -8.64 19.84
N ALA A 125 0.55 -8.84 19.96
CA ALA A 125 -0.12 -10.06 19.53
C ALA A 125 -0.20 -10.15 17.99
N MET A 126 -0.39 -9.02 17.32
CA MET A 126 -0.41 -8.95 15.87
C MET A 126 1.00 -9.07 15.29
N CYS A 127 2.00 -8.45 15.92
CA CYS A 127 3.40 -8.60 15.53
C CYS A 127 3.85 -10.07 15.62
N ALA A 128 3.48 -10.78 16.69
CA ALA A 128 3.74 -12.22 16.81
C ALA A 128 3.07 -13.06 15.70
N ALA A 129 1.83 -12.70 15.33
CA ALA A 129 1.14 -13.37 14.22
C ALA A 129 1.82 -13.11 12.86
N LEU A 130 2.37 -11.93 12.63
CA LEU A 130 3.15 -11.59 11.43
C LEU A 130 4.47 -12.34 11.38
N GLN A 131 5.19 -12.43 12.51
CA GLN A 131 6.41 -13.24 12.61
C GLN A 131 6.15 -14.71 12.30
N ALA A 132 5.05 -15.28 12.81
CA ALA A 132 4.64 -16.65 12.52
C ALA A 132 4.32 -16.89 11.02
N ARG A 133 4.06 -15.82 10.27
CA ARG A 133 3.87 -15.84 8.79
C ARG A 133 5.14 -15.52 8.01
N GLY A 134 6.29 -15.41 8.68
CA GLY A 134 7.58 -15.16 8.04
C GLY A 134 7.89 -13.68 7.78
N PHE A 135 7.09 -12.75 8.31
CA PHE A 135 7.43 -11.32 8.18
C PHE A 135 8.69 -11.00 9.00
N PRO A 136 9.68 -10.24 8.45
CA PRO A 136 10.95 -10.00 9.12
C PRO A 136 10.77 -9.25 10.43
N VAL A 137 11.35 -9.75 11.52
CA VAL A 137 11.27 -9.12 12.86
C VAL A 137 11.84 -7.70 12.86
N GLY A 138 12.90 -7.45 12.07
CA GLY A 138 13.53 -6.12 11.99
C GLY A 138 12.69 -5.05 11.31
N ASP A 139 11.62 -5.45 10.62
CA ASP A 139 10.71 -4.56 9.92
C ASP A 139 9.33 -4.51 10.61
N LEU A 140 9.24 -5.03 11.86
CA LEU A 140 8.08 -4.90 12.74
C LEU A 140 8.35 -3.88 13.85
N MET A 141 7.46 -2.89 13.97
CA MET A 141 7.46 -1.91 15.05
C MET A 141 6.32 -2.23 16.02
N THR A 142 6.68 -2.67 17.22
CA THR A 142 5.68 -2.97 18.25
C THR A 142 5.16 -1.69 18.90
N LEU A 143 3.83 -1.48 18.82
CA LEU A 143 3.11 -0.38 19.43
C LEU A 143 2.62 -0.80 20.82
N GLY A 144 2.88 0.03 21.84
CA GLY A 144 2.48 -0.21 23.22
C GLY A 144 2.20 1.08 23.97
N PRO A 145 1.83 1.00 25.26
CA PRO A 145 1.41 2.17 26.07
C PRO A 145 2.42 3.32 26.13
N GLY A 146 3.71 3.05 25.89
CA GLY A 146 4.76 4.08 25.84
C GLY A 146 5.06 4.63 24.46
N THR A 147 4.36 4.17 23.41
CA THR A 147 4.59 4.63 22.04
C THR A 147 3.81 5.92 21.79
N SER A 148 4.51 7.03 21.57
CA SER A 148 3.90 8.35 21.34
C SER A 148 3.35 8.50 19.91
N ASP A 149 4.04 7.90 18.94
CA ASP A 149 3.62 7.91 17.53
C ASP A 149 4.25 6.73 16.74
N PRO A 150 3.67 6.39 15.57
CA PRO A 150 4.14 5.29 14.71
C PRO A 150 5.13 5.78 13.64
N LEU A 151 6.02 6.71 13.94
CA LEU A 151 6.97 7.29 12.98
C LEU A 151 7.86 6.20 12.34
N GLY A 152 8.06 6.34 11.05
CA GLY A 152 8.88 5.40 10.27
C GLY A 152 8.15 4.15 9.77
N SER A 153 6.85 4.00 10.08
CA SER A 153 6.01 2.94 9.51
C SER A 153 5.67 3.22 8.05
N ALA A 154 5.47 2.17 7.27
CA ALA A 154 4.76 2.24 5.99
C ALA A 154 3.28 1.88 6.16
N VAL A 155 3.01 0.93 7.07
CA VAL A 155 1.67 0.40 7.33
C VAL A 155 1.43 0.32 8.84
N ILE A 156 0.22 0.65 9.27
CA ILE A 156 -0.25 0.49 10.65
C ILE A 156 -1.38 -0.54 10.68
N VAL A 157 -1.22 -1.56 11.54
CA VAL A 157 -2.27 -2.54 11.80
C VAL A 157 -3.12 -2.06 12.97
N ALA A 158 -4.28 -1.50 12.67
CA ALA A 158 -5.18 -0.87 13.61
C ALA A 158 -6.10 -1.91 14.26
N THR A 159 -5.58 -2.66 15.21
CA THR A 159 -6.37 -3.50 16.13
C THR A 159 -7.13 -2.64 17.15
N ALA A 160 -8.01 -3.23 17.95
CA ALA A 160 -8.70 -2.51 19.02
C ALA A 160 -7.70 -1.83 19.99
N ALA A 161 -6.59 -2.49 20.30
CA ALA A 161 -5.53 -1.94 21.16
C ALA A 161 -4.87 -0.70 20.53
N VAL A 162 -4.52 -0.78 19.26
CA VAL A 162 -3.90 0.34 18.52
C VAL A 162 -4.89 1.50 18.34
N ARG A 163 -6.15 1.20 18.02
CA ARG A 163 -7.21 2.24 17.96
C ARG A 163 -7.41 2.94 19.30
N SER A 164 -7.40 2.19 20.40
CA SER A 164 -7.50 2.76 21.75
C SER A 164 -6.28 3.62 22.12
N LEU A 165 -5.07 3.20 21.69
CA LEU A 165 -3.81 3.90 21.96
C LEU A 165 -3.78 5.28 21.31
N PHE A 166 -4.16 5.39 20.04
CA PHE A 166 -4.07 6.64 19.28
C PHE A 166 -5.39 7.43 19.20
N GLY A 167 -6.52 6.81 19.51
CA GLY A 167 -7.85 7.44 19.38
C GLY A 167 -8.08 8.01 17.98
N SER A 168 -8.66 9.21 17.92
CA SER A 168 -8.91 9.92 16.66
C SER A 168 -7.64 10.28 15.89
N ARG A 169 -6.50 10.44 16.58
CA ARG A 169 -5.22 10.78 15.92
C ARG A 169 -4.79 9.71 14.90
N LEU A 170 -5.21 8.45 15.10
CA LEU A 170 -4.91 7.40 14.14
C LEU A 170 -5.40 7.76 12.74
N THR A 171 -6.61 8.27 12.62
CA THR A 171 -7.24 8.60 11.33
C THR A 171 -7.01 10.04 10.89
N THR A 172 -6.90 10.99 11.82
CA THR A 172 -6.77 12.42 11.49
C THR A 172 -5.33 12.89 11.29
N VAL A 173 -4.35 12.13 11.81
CA VAL A 173 -2.94 12.51 11.76
C VAL A 173 -2.09 11.48 11.03
N TYR A 174 -2.17 10.20 11.46
CA TYR A 174 -1.18 9.20 11.08
C TYR A 174 -1.56 8.37 9.86
N ALA A 175 -2.80 7.87 9.81
CA ALA A 175 -3.20 6.88 8.82
C ALA A 175 -4.67 7.06 8.38
N PRO A 176 -4.96 8.09 7.56
CA PRO A 176 -6.33 8.46 7.22
C PRO A 176 -7.05 7.37 6.40
N THR A 177 -6.32 6.59 5.59
CA THR A 177 -6.90 5.64 4.66
C THR A 177 -6.70 4.20 5.10
N MET A 178 -7.79 3.45 5.10
CA MET A 178 -7.83 1.99 5.25
C MET A 178 -7.71 1.34 3.88
N ILE A 179 -6.83 0.34 3.75
CA ILE A 179 -6.60 -0.42 2.52
C ILE A 179 -7.11 -1.86 2.58
N ALA A 180 -7.32 -2.38 3.78
CA ALA A 180 -7.95 -3.68 4.01
C ALA A 180 -8.58 -3.73 5.40
N SER A 181 -9.59 -4.62 5.59
CA SER A 181 -10.26 -4.83 6.87
C SER A 181 -10.60 -6.30 7.04
N PHE A 182 -10.46 -6.81 8.26
CA PHE A 182 -10.71 -8.21 8.62
C PHE A 182 -11.52 -8.27 9.91
N GLY A 183 -12.48 -9.19 9.97
CA GLY A 183 -13.41 -9.29 11.10
C GLY A 183 -14.41 -8.14 11.15
N SER A 184 -15.11 -8.01 12.27
CA SER A 184 -16.12 -6.99 12.47
C SER A 184 -16.24 -6.58 13.94
N GLY A 185 -16.84 -5.42 14.20
CA GLY A 185 -17.09 -4.90 15.56
C GLY A 185 -15.78 -4.74 16.37
N PRO A 186 -15.75 -5.15 17.64
CA PRO A 186 -14.56 -5.02 18.48
C PRO A 186 -13.34 -5.81 17.99
N ALA A 187 -13.59 -6.92 17.27
CA ALA A 187 -12.54 -7.78 16.70
C ALA A 187 -12.02 -7.30 15.33
N GLN A 188 -12.57 -6.23 14.79
CA GLN A 188 -12.16 -5.68 13.50
C GLN A 188 -10.70 -5.23 13.55
N ILE A 189 -9.94 -5.61 12.53
CA ILE A 189 -8.56 -5.20 12.29
C ILE A 189 -8.51 -4.46 10.96
N GLU A 190 -8.04 -3.23 10.98
CA GLU A 190 -7.89 -2.40 9.78
C GLU A 190 -6.42 -2.27 9.42
N ILE A 191 -6.11 -2.43 8.15
CA ILE A 191 -4.78 -2.17 7.61
C ILE A 191 -4.80 -0.77 7.01
N ARG A 192 -3.95 0.11 7.53
CA ARG A 192 -3.94 1.53 7.17
C ARG A 192 -2.57 1.96 6.67
N VAL A 193 -2.55 2.82 5.67
CA VAL A 193 -1.31 3.40 5.15
C VAL A 193 -0.87 4.53 6.07
N TYR A 194 0.39 4.51 6.50
CA TYR A 194 0.97 5.62 7.25
C TYR A 194 1.26 6.81 6.33
N ALA A 195 0.75 7.97 6.69
CA ALA A 195 0.91 9.22 5.95
C ALA A 195 2.18 9.98 6.40
N ALA A 196 3.34 9.63 5.87
CA ALA A 196 4.62 10.22 6.27
C ALA A 196 4.66 11.76 6.13
N GLY A 197 3.96 12.33 5.14
CA GLY A 197 3.78 13.77 4.95
C GLY A 197 2.57 14.36 5.68
N GLY A 198 1.92 13.58 6.57
CA GLY A 198 0.68 13.95 7.26
C GLY A 198 -0.60 13.64 6.46
N ALA A 199 -1.71 13.51 7.20
CA ALA A 199 -2.99 13.11 6.65
C ALA A 199 -3.48 14.03 5.52
N ALA A 200 -3.32 15.34 5.65
CA ALA A 200 -3.78 16.31 4.65
C ALA A 200 -3.06 16.13 3.31
N SER A 201 -1.73 15.95 3.33
CA SER A 201 -0.92 15.70 2.14
C SER A 201 -1.31 14.37 1.47
N TYR A 202 -1.51 13.32 2.26
CA TYR A 202 -1.94 12.03 1.75
C TYR A 202 -3.33 12.09 1.09
N LEU A 203 -4.29 12.76 1.72
CA LEU A 203 -5.64 12.93 1.17
C LEU A 203 -5.63 13.79 -0.11
N ALA A 204 -4.76 14.79 -0.20
CA ALA A 204 -4.57 15.55 -1.43
C ALA A 204 -4.00 14.67 -2.56
N ALA A 205 -3.02 13.82 -2.27
CA ALA A 205 -2.48 12.86 -3.24
C ALA A 205 -3.53 11.82 -3.69
N LEU A 206 -4.37 11.34 -2.76
CA LEU A 206 -5.48 10.44 -3.08
C LEU A 206 -6.48 11.08 -4.06
N LYS A 207 -6.84 12.35 -3.81
CA LYS A 207 -7.73 13.12 -4.71
C LYS A 207 -7.10 13.36 -6.08
N ALA A 208 -5.80 13.63 -6.14
CA ALA A 208 -5.07 13.77 -7.40
C ALA A 208 -5.03 12.46 -8.20
N ASP A 209 -4.83 11.32 -7.50
CA ASP A 209 -4.87 9.99 -8.12
C ASP A 209 -6.27 9.67 -8.66
N GLU A 210 -7.33 9.99 -7.93
CA GLU A 210 -8.72 9.85 -8.40
C GLU A 210 -8.97 10.69 -9.69
N ALA A 211 -8.51 11.93 -9.73
CA ALA A 211 -8.64 12.78 -10.92
C ALA A 211 -7.88 12.19 -12.13
N SER A 212 -6.71 11.58 -11.88
CA SER A 212 -5.95 10.87 -12.91
C SER A 212 -6.71 9.65 -13.43
N ARG A 213 -7.33 8.86 -12.54
CA ARG A 213 -8.18 7.71 -12.92
C ARG A 213 -9.39 8.14 -13.76
N VAL A 214 -10.05 9.25 -13.41
CA VAL A 214 -11.14 9.84 -14.23
C VAL A 214 -10.65 10.17 -15.63
N THR A 215 -9.48 10.80 -15.73
CA THR A 215 -8.91 11.22 -17.02
C THR A 215 -8.60 10.01 -17.89
N VAL A 216 -7.87 9.03 -17.36
CA VAL A 216 -7.51 7.81 -18.09
C VAL A 216 -8.75 6.97 -18.41
N GLY A 217 -9.71 6.84 -17.49
CA GLY A 217 -10.97 6.13 -17.71
C GLY A 217 -11.76 6.72 -18.90
N ARG A 218 -11.84 8.04 -18.99
CA ARG A 218 -12.48 8.72 -20.13
C ARG A 218 -11.71 8.52 -21.45
N GLN A 219 -10.37 8.45 -21.40
CA GLN A 219 -9.57 8.15 -22.59
C GLN A 219 -9.82 6.71 -23.07
N LEU A 220 -9.89 5.73 -22.15
CA LEU A 220 -10.22 4.34 -22.49
C LEU A 220 -11.62 4.22 -23.12
N LEU A 221 -12.60 5.00 -22.65
CA LEU A 221 -13.95 5.03 -23.23
C LEU A 221 -14.00 5.57 -24.67
N ARG A 222 -13.00 6.36 -25.10
CA ARG A 222 -12.85 6.88 -26.46
C ARG A 222 -12.05 5.94 -27.36
N ASN A 223 -11.36 4.94 -26.79
CA ASN A 223 -10.56 4.00 -27.56
C ASN A 223 -11.46 3.01 -28.28
N SER A 224 -11.46 3.04 -29.61
CA SER A 224 -12.29 2.17 -30.47
C SER A 224 -11.97 0.68 -30.32
N ARG A 225 -10.81 0.32 -29.74
CA ARG A 225 -10.44 -1.06 -29.44
C ARG A 225 -10.99 -1.57 -28.12
N ILE A 226 -11.60 -0.71 -27.31
CA ILE A 226 -12.16 -1.06 -26.00
C ILE A 226 -13.69 -0.94 -26.06
N THR A 227 -14.36 -2.06 -25.94
CA THR A 227 -15.82 -2.10 -25.78
C THR A 227 -16.13 -2.25 -24.29
N VAL A 228 -16.99 -1.40 -23.76
CA VAL A 228 -17.36 -1.39 -22.34
C VAL A 228 -18.85 -1.57 -22.21
N SER A 229 -19.29 -2.48 -21.35
CA SER A 229 -20.71 -2.70 -21.07
C SER A 229 -21.36 -1.43 -20.53
N PRO A 230 -22.68 -1.26 -20.69
CA PRO A 230 -23.40 -0.11 -20.12
C PRO A 230 -23.23 0.05 -18.61
N ALA A 231 -23.17 -1.08 -17.85
CA ALA A 231 -23.00 -1.08 -16.41
C ALA A 231 -21.58 -0.67 -15.96
N ALA A 232 -20.55 -1.04 -16.70
CA ALA A 232 -19.15 -0.73 -16.37
C ALA A 232 -18.72 0.70 -16.80
N ARG A 233 -19.43 1.30 -17.75
CA ARG A 233 -19.09 2.61 -18.31
C ARG A 233 -19.07 3.75 -17.27
N PRO A 234 -20.05 3.90 -16.37
CA PRO A 234 -20.02 4.93 -15.31
C PRO A 234 -18.82 4.78 -14.40
N GLN A 235 -18.45 3.55 -14.01
CA GLN A 235 -17.33 3.26 -13.12
C GLN A 235 -15.99 3.75 -13.69
N LEU A 236 -15.77 3.57 -15.01
CA LEU A 236 -14.62 4.16 -15.71
C LEU A 236 -14.67 5.69 -15.76
N ALA A 237 -15.85 6.24 -16.10
CA ALA A 237 -16.01 7.68 -16.27
C ALA A 237 -15.80 8.47 -14.98
N THR A 238 -16.07 7.86 -13.82
CA THR A 238 -15.98 8.48 -12.49
C THR A 238 -14.72 8.13 -11.72
N GLY A 239 -13.76 7.39 -12.33
CA GLY A 239 -12.48 7.05 -11.70
C GLY A 239 -12.57 6.03 -10.57
N GLN A 240 -13.63 5.23 -10.52
CA GLN A 240 -13.80 4.19 -9.49
C GLN A 240 -12.90 2.96 -9.72
N VAL A 241 -12.31 2.80 -10.91
CA VAL A 241 -11.50 1.64 -11.28
C VAL A 241 -10.05 1.82 -10.85
N ASP A 242 -9.45 0.78 -10.29
CA ASP A 242 -8.04 0.76 -9.86
C ASP A 242 -7.09 1.10 -11.02
N SER A 243 -6.05 1.87 -10.73
CA SER A 243 -5.10 2.39 -11.72
C SER A 243 -4.41 1.28 -12.51
N ARG A 244 -4.13 0.11 -11.88
CA ARG A 244 -3.52 -1.04 -12.56
C ARG A 244 -4.46 -1.67 -13.57
N LEU A 245 -5.75 -1.74 -13.29
CA LEU A 245 -6.75 -2.22 -14.27
C LEU A 245 -6.83 -1.28 -15.47
N LEU A 246 -6.78 0.06 -15.26
CA LEU A 246 -6.77 1.03 -16.36
C LEU A 246 -5.56 0.83 -17.26
N ILE A 247 -4.36 0.69 -16.69
CA ILE A 247 -3.12 0.44 -17.44
C ILE A 247 -3.17 -0.93 -18.14
N THR A 248 -3.67 -1.95 -17.46
CA THR A 248 -3.84 -3.29 -18.05
C THR A 248 -4.74 -3.25 -19.26
N MET A 249 -5.90 -2.58 -19.20
CA MET A 249 -6.79 -2.42 -20.35
C MET A 249 -6.15 -1.64 -21.50
N ALA A 250 -5.38 -0.58 -21.19
CA ALA A 250 -4.63 0.17 -22.19
C ALA A 250 -3.60 -0.73 -22.90
N THR A 251 -2.83 -1.51 -22.14
CA THR A 251 -1.82 -2.45 -22.66
C THR A 251 -2.46 -3.53 -23.54
N LEU A 252 -3.54 -4.16 -23.05
CA LEU A 252 -4.27 -5.17 -23.80
C LEU A 252 -4.85 -4.61 -25.10
N SER A 253 -5.35 -3.36 -25.09
CA SER A 253 -5.89 -2.71 -26.28
C SER A 253 -4.83 -2.47 -27.36
N GLY A 254 -3.56 -2.36 -26.97
CA GLY A 254 -2.42 -2.33 -27.90
C GLY A 254 -2.21 -3.65 -28.64
N GLN A 255 -2.54 -4.77 -28.01
CA GLN A 255 -2.42 -6.12 -28.61
C GLN A 255 -3.64 -6.53 -29.42
N GLY A 256 -4.82 -6.05 -29.07
CA GLY A 256 -6.07 -6.37 -29.76
C GLY A 256 -7.29 -5.73 -29.11
N PRO A 257 -8.50 -5.92 -29.69
CA PRO A 257 -9.72 -5.37 -29.11
C PRO A 257 -10.04 -6.05 -27.76
N VAL A 258 -10.50 -5.26 -26.78
CA VAL A 258 -10.85 -5.71 -25.42
C VAL A 258 -12.32 -5.45 -25.15
N SER A 259 -13.03 -6.43 -24.58
CA SER A 259 -14.42 -6.28 -24.16
C SER A 259 -14.52 -6.34 -22.64
N VAL A 260 -14.80 -5.20 -22.00
CA VAL A 260 -14.98 -5.07 -20.55
C VAL A 260 -16.44 -5.32 -20.20
N VAL A 261 -16.69 -6.35 -19.39
CA VAL A 261 -18.03 -6.78 -18.97
C VAL A 261 -18.43 -6.11 -17.67
N ALA A 262 -17.58 -6.19 -16.63
CA ALA A 262 -17.87 -5.69 -15.32
C ALA A 262 -16.58 -5.28 -14.57
N PHE A 263 -16.74 -4.40 -13.61
CA PHE A 263 -15.77 -4.17 -12.54
C PHE A 263 -16.39 -4.55 -11.22
N GLY A 264 -15.56 -5.00 -10.29
CA GLY A 264 -15.95 -5.40 -8.95
C GLY A 264 -14.83 -5.18 -7.93
N ASP A 265 -15.17 -5.46 -6.70
CA ASP A 265 -14.21 -5.52 -5.60
C ASP A 265 -14.72 -6.51 -4.55
N SER A 266 -14.14 -7.70 -4.52
CA SER A 266 -14.41 -8.75 -3.53
C SER A 266 -13.33 -8.83 -2.44
N GLY A 267 -12.30 -7.97 -2.52
CA GLY A 267 -11.16 -8.00 -1.62
C GLY A 267 -11.49 -7.43 -0.22
N PRO A 268 -10.64 -7.72 0.77
CA PRO A 268 -10.78 -7.15 2.10
C PRO A 268 -10.66 -5.62 2.03
N GLY A 269 -11.58 -4.90 2.69
CA GLY A 269 -11.66 -3.45 2.64
C GLY A 269 -12.38 -2.88 1.42
N ALA A 270 -13.07 -3.73 0.63
CA ALA A 270 -14.03 -3.31 -0.36
C ALA A 270 -15.10 -2.39 0.27
N GLY A 271 -15.45 -1.32 -0.41
CA GLY A 271 -16.47 -0.40 0.09
C GLY A 271 -16.51 0.92 -0.66
N PRO A 272 -17.47 1.80 -0.30
CA PRO A 272 -17.57 3.11 -0.91
C PRO A 272 -16.26 3.91 -0.75
N GLY A 273 -15.73 4.42 -1.85
CA GLY A 273 -14.47 5.18 -1.88
C GLY A 273 -13.20 4.36 -2.07
N ALA A 274 -13.25 3.02 -1.99
CA ALA A 274 -12.17 2.17 -2.44
C ALA A 274 -12.23 1.96 -3.97
N PRO A 275 -11.10 1.95 -4.68
CA PRO A 275 -11.12 1.65 -6.11
C PRO A 275 -11.50 0.20 -6.36
N LEU A 276 -12.26 -0.06 -7.42
CA LEU A 276 -12.65 -1.39 -7.86
C LEU A 276 -11.42 -2.14 -8.40
N ARG A 277 -11.07 -3.25 -7.75
CA ARG A 277 -9.83 -4.01 -7.97
C ARG A 277 -10.02 -5.26 -8.81
N GLU A 278 -11.22 -5.51 -9.29
CA GLU A 278 -11.57 -6.66 -10.12
C GLU A 278 -12.12 -6.21 -11.45
N ALA A 279 -11.78 -6.93 -12.54
CA ALA A 279 -12.34 -6.71 -13.87
C ALA A 279 -12.64 -8.05 -14.54
N GLU A 280 -13.76 -8.11 -15.26
CA GLU A 280 -14.14 -9.23 -16.12
C GLU A 280 -14.02 -8.81 -17.59
N LEU A 281 -13.13 -9.48 -18.33
CA LEU A 281 -12.82 -9.21 -19.71
C LEU A 281 -13.25 -10.39 -20.59
N ALA A 282 -14.21 -10.17 -21.47
CA ALA A 282 -14.66 -11.18 -22.43
C ALA A 282 -13.91 -11.12 -23.75
N ALA A 283 -13.98 -12.19 -24.51
CA ALA A 283 -13.54 -12.18 -25.91
C ALA A 283 -14.46 -11.26 -26.72
N PRO A 284 -13.92 -10.38 -27.58
CA PRO A 284 -14.72 -9.59 -28.48
C PRO A 284 -15.40 -10.50 -29.52
N PRO A 285 -16.49 -10.03 -30.14
CA PRO A 285 -17.09 -10.75 -31.28
C PRO A 285 -16.02 -11.04 -32.36
N ARG A 286 -15.99 -12.25 -32.88
CA ARG A 286 -15.02 -12.71 -33.89
C ARG A 286 -13.57 -12.84 -33.38
N ALA A 287 -13.35 -12.94 -32.08
CA ALA A 287 -12.03 -13.26 -31.54
C ALA A 287 -11.55 -14.63 -32.08
N LYS A 288 -10.24 -14.73 -32.30
CA LYS A 288 -9.62 -16.01 -32.70
C LYS A 288 -9.74 -17.03 -31.59
N SER A 289 -9.78 -18.31 -31.92
CA SER A 289 -9.64 -19.40 -30.95
C SER A 289 -8.37 -19.17 -30.10
N GLY A 290 -8.47 -19.38 -28.77
CA GLY A 290 -7.36 -19.17 -27.84
C GLY A 290 -7.13 -17.71 -27.40
N TYR A 291 -7.96 -16.76 -27.83
CA TYR A 291 -7.80 -15.33 -27.44
C TYR A 291 -7.73 -15.13 -25.91
N LEU A 292 -8.67 -15.70 -25.16
CA LEU A 292 -8.68 -15.58 -23.68
C LEU A 292 -7.46 -16.26 -23.04
N GLN A 293 -7.00 -17.37 -23.61
CA GLN A 293 -5.80 -18.05 -23.13
C GLN A 293 -4.54 -17.20 -23.34
N SER A 294 -4.41 -16.56 -24.51
CA SER A 294 -3.31 -15.62 -24.78
C SER A 294 -3.34 -14.42 -23.83
N MET A 295 -4.54 -13.90 -23.53
CA MET A 295 -4.72 -12.82 -22.55
C MET A 295 -4.27 -13.27 -21.14
N ILE A 296 -4.65 -14.46 -20.68
CA ILE A 296 -4.22 -15.03 -19.39
C ILE A 296 -2.71 -15.14 -19.33
N LEU A 297 -2.05 -15.64 -20.37
CA LEU A 297 -0.59 -15.76 -20.41
C LEU A 297 0.08 -14.39 -20.29
N LEU A 298 -0.40 -13.38 -21.01
CA LEU A 298 0.13 -12.02 -20.96
C LEU A 298 -0.06 -11.40 -19.58
N LEU A 299 -1.22 -11.58 -18.95
CA LEU A 299 -1.52 -11.05 -17.63
C LEU A 299 -0.64 -11.69 -16.53
N ARG A 300 -0.39 -13.00 -16.63
CA ARG A 300 0.48 -13.73 -15.70
C ARG A 300 1.97 -13.42 -15.88
N ALA A 301 2.36 -12.93 -17.05
CA ALA A 301 3.74 -12.49 -17.33
C ALA A 301 4.05 -11.08 -16.83
N GLN A 302 3.05 -10.34 -16.31
CA GLN A 302 3.27 -9.01 -15.76
C GLN A 302 4.14 -9.08 -14.49
N GLN A 303 4.83 -7.98 -14.20
CA GLN A 303 5.62 -7.80 -12.98
C GLN A 303 4.94 -6.81 -12.02
N GLN A 304 5.40 -6.77 -10.79
CA GLN A 304 4.93 -5.76 -9.83
C GLN A 304 5.19 -4.34 -10.38
N PRO A 305 4.28 -3.41 -10.18
CA PRO A 305 3.04 -3.49 -9.42
C PRO A 305 1.82 -4.03 -10.22
N TYR A 306 1.98 -4.44 -11.47
CA TYR A 306 0.91 -4.86 -12.39
C TYR A 306 0.57 -6.35 -12.35
N LEU A 307 1.34 -7.14 -11.61
CA LEU A 307 1.07 -8.57 -11.42
C LEU A 307 -0.19 -8.73 -10.57
N ALA A 308 -1.25 -9.27 -11.20
CA ALA A 308 -2.50 -9.55 -10.52
C ALA A 308 -2.37 -10.74 -9.54
N ASN A 309 -3.12 -10.69 -8.44
CA ASN A 309 -3.20 -11.79 -7.46
C ASN A 309 -4.00 -12.97 -8.00
N GLY A 310 -5.01 -12.71 -8.82
CA GLY A 310 -5.84 -13.70 -9.47
C GLY A 310 -6.03 -13.39 -10.95
N VAL A 311 -5.79 -14.40 -11.81
CA VAL A 311 -6.14 -14.37 -13.24
C VAL A 311 -6.80 -15.71 -13.56
N THR A 312 -8.12 -15.72 -13.67
CA THR A 312 -8.94 -16.93 -13.79
C THR A 312 -9.91 -16.82 -14.96
N LEU A 313 -10.22 -17.97 -15.58
CA LEU A 313 -11.28 -18.07 -16.56
C LEU A 313 -12.62 -18.30 -15.81
N VAL A 314 -13.59 -17.45 -16.06
CA VAL A 314 -14.92 -17.51 -15.44
C VAL A 314 -16.00 -17.63 -16.50
N ARG A 315 -17.16 -18.18 -16.11
CA ARG A 315 -18.37 -18.20 -16.95
C ARG A 315 -19.34 -17.14 -16.45
N LEU A 316 -19.70 -16.21 -17.33
CA LEU A 316 -20.68 -15.18 -17.08
C LEU A 316 -22.11 -15.75 -17.02
N ALA A 317 -23.07 -14.99 -16.47
CA ALA A 317 -24.47 -15.40 -16.39
C ALA A 317 -25.11 -15.70 -17.75
N ASN A 318 -24.65 -15.06 -18.82
CA ASN A 318 -25.08 -15.31 -20.21
C ASN A 318 -24.39 -16.53 -20.86
N GLY A 319 -23.59 -17.29 -20.11
CA GLY A 319 -22.84 -18.46 -20.59
C GLY A 319 -21.53 -18.15 -21.30
N GLN A 320 -21.22 -16.88 -21.59
CA GLN A 320 -19.96 -16.47 -22.22
C GLN A 320 -18.78 -16.66 -21.27
N GLN A 321 -17.61 -17.00 -21.81
CA GLN A 321 -16.36 -17.04 -21.03
C GLN A 321 -15.72 -15.65 -20.95
N ALA A 322 -15.15 -15.34 -19.79
CA ALA A 322 -14.39 -14.12 -19.53
C ALA A 322 -13.16 -14.44 -18.68
N VAL A 323 -12.15 -13.59 -18.78
CA VAL A 323 -11.01 -13.57 -17.87
C VAL A 323 -11.33 -12.61 -16.74
N ARG A 324 -11.29 -13.09 -15.50
CA ARG A 324 -11.35 -12.26 -14.28
C ARG A 324 -9.95 -11.96 -13.81
N ILE A 325 -9.69 -10.69 -13.57
CA ILE A 325 -8.43 -10.15 -13.03
C ILE A 325 -8.72 -9.59 -11.66
N GLU A 326 -7.92 -9.94 -10.65
CA GLU A 326 -8.11 -9.51 -9.26
C GLU A 326 -6.81 -8.98 -8.67
N PHE A 327 -6.88 -7.83 -7.98
CA PHE A 327 -5.82 -7.29 -7.15
C PHE A 327 -6.25 -7.28 -5.68
N ALA A 328 -5.46 -7.85 -4.78
CA ALA A 328 -5.83 -7.98 -3.38
C ALA A 328 -5.72 -6.67 -2.56
N ALA A 329 -4.90 -5.71 -3.00
CA ALA A 329 -4.71 -4.41 -2.37
C ALA A 329 -5.01 -3.29 -3.38
N PRO A 330 -5.38 -2.07 -2.97
CA PRO A 330 -5.43 -0.90 -3.85
C PRO A 330 -4.08 -0.60 -4.50
N SER A 331 -4.10 0.02 -5.68
CA SER A 331 -2.88 0.48 -6.36
C SER A 331 -2.13 1.52 -5.52
N PRO A 332 -0.79 1.58 -5.62
CA PRO A 332 -0.02 2.72 -5.11
C PRO A 332 -0.55 4.04 -5.69
N LEU A 333 -0.54 5.10 -4.88
CA LEU A 333 -0.92 6.43 -5.34
C LEU A 333 0.08 6.95 -6.38
N GLY A 334 -0.41 7.73 -7.34
CA GLY A 334 0.41 8.37 -8.35
C GLY A 334 0.88 7.47 -9.49
N LEU A 335 0.38 6.22 -9.57
CA LEU A 335 0.78 5.27 -10.63
C LEU A 335 0.45 5.76 -12.05
N LEU A 336 -0.53 6.67 -12.20
CA LEU A 336 -0.94 7.28 -13.46
C LEU A 336 -0.33 8.66 -13.71
N SER A 337 0.49 9.17 -12.81
CA SER A 337 1.06 10.54 -12.88
C SER A 337 2.48 10.58 -13.45
N GLY A 338 2.94 9.48 -14.07
CA GLY A 338 4.25 9.38 -14.73
C GLY A 338 4.32 10.06 -16.08
#